data_7d88b6f51d22427218b21be226e449a5
#
_entry.id   7d88b6f51d22427218b21be226e449a5
#
_cell.length_a   1.000
_cell.length_b   1.000
_cell.length_c   1.000
_cell.angle_alpha   90.00
_cell.angle_beta   90.00
_cell.angle_gamma   90.00
#
_symmetry.space_group_name_H-M   'P 1'
#
loop_
_entity.id
_entity.type
_entity.pdbx_description
1 polymer ?
#
loop_
_entity_poly.entity_id
_entity_poly.type
_entity_poly.pdbx_seq_one_letter_code
_entity_poly.pdbx_strand_id
1 'polypeptide(L)'
;IGHPFNPVYLLPAVEIVPGKKTAKKYLNKANKFYKSISMNPIMIKHEIPGYLSDRLQEALWREGLHIINEGYATTKDLDRVIEDGPGLRWSLMGTFLTFHLAGGKSGMKHMLEQFGPALKLPWTKLKAPKLSNKLIKRLVEGTKKQSKGKSVLKISNIRDEYLVKLQKLRKQYERKLR
;
A
#
# COMPACT_ATOMS: atom_id res chain seq x y z
N ILE A 1 0.56 17.00 13.22
CA ILE A 1 1.78 16.76 12.41
C ILE A 1 1.37 16.59 10.97
N GLY A 2 2.16 17.15 10.03
CA GLY A 2 2.13 16.81 8.61
C GLY A 2 3.41 16.05 8.31
N HIS A 3 3.29 14.82 7.83
CA HIS A 3 4.42 13.94 7.51
C HIS A 3 4.48 13.69 6.00
N PRO A 4 5.30 14.46 5.24
CA PRO A 4 5.48 14.24 3.81
C PRO A 4 6.46 13.10 3.54
N PHE A 5 6.47 12.62 2.31
CA PHE A 5 7.34 11.55 1.84
C PHE A 5 8.55 12.11 1.08
N ASN A 6 9.72 11.54 1.30
CA ASN A 6 10.92 11.92 0.59
C ASN A 6 11.02 11.17 -0.76
N PRO A 7 11.32 11.86 -1.88
CA PRO A 7 11.54 13.29 -2.04
C PRO A 7 10.22 14.10 -2.10
N VAL A 8 10.09 15.08 -1.21
CA VAL A 8 8.86 15.86 -1.00
C VAL A 8 8.37 16.59 -2.26
N TYR A 9 9.28 16.98 -3.12
CA TYR A 9 8.99 17.70 -4.37
C TYR A 9 8.49 16.80 -5.50
N LEU A 10 8.52 15.48 -5.34
CA LEU A 10 8.02 14.51 -6.33
C LEU A 10 6.86 13.68 -5.78
N LEU A 11 6.93 13.30 -4.50
CA LEU A 11 5.91 12.45 -3.90
C LEU A 11 4.80 13.31 -3.26
N PRO A 12 3.56 13.27 -3.78
CA PRO A 12 2.50 14.15 -3.33
C PRO A 12 1.85 13.70 -2.01
N ALA A 13 2.16 12.53 -1.50
CA ALA A 13 1.54 12.02 -0.28
C ALA A 13 2.01 12.79 0.96
N VAL A 14 1.08 13.11 1.86
CA VAL A 14 1.36 13.69 3.18
C VAL A 14 0.39 13.12 4.20
N GLU A 15 0.89 12.56 5.28
CA GLU A 15 0.06 12.06 6.38
C GLU A 15 -0.26 13.21 7.34
N ILE A 16 -1.54 13.44 7.61
CA ILE A 16 -1.99 14.41 8.61
C ILE A 16 -2.36 13.64 9.87
N VAL A 17 -1.53 13.78 10.90
CA VAL A 17 -1.60 13.02 12.15
C VAL A 17 -2.07 13.93 13.28
N PRO A 18 -3.24 13.66 13.88
CA PRO A 18 -3.71 14.41 15.06
C PRO A 18 -2.99 13.95 16.32
N GLY A 19 -2.56 14.87 17.16
CA GLY A 19 -2.27 14.59 18.56
C GLY A 19 -3.57 14.57 19.40
N LYS A 20 -3.49 14.09 20.64
CA LYS A 20 -4.64 13.95 21.55
C LYS A 20 -5.46 15.24 21.74
N LYS A 21 -4.82 16.41 21.67
CA LYS A 21 -5.45 17.72 21.86
C LYS A 21 -5.73 18.47 20.55
N THR A 22 -5.51 17.84 19.39
CA THR A 22 -5.69 18.53 18.10
C THR A 22 -7.16 18.66 17.74
N ALA A 23 -7.67 19.87 17.73
CA ALA A 23 -9.05 20.13 17.34
C ALA A 23 -9.27 19.88 15.83
N LYS A 24 -10.44 19.33 15.47
CA LYS A 24 -10.84 18.98 14.09
C LYS A 24 -10.68 20.15 13.10
N LYS A 25 -10.90 21.40 13.54
CA LYS A 25 -10.73 22.58 12.69
C LYS A 25 -9.30 22.71 12.12
N TYR A 26 -8.29 22.37 12.92
CA TYR A 26 -6.88 22.44 12.46
C TYR A 26 -6.53 21.31 11.48
N LEU A 27 -7.11 20.13 11.67
CA LEU A 27 -6.98 19.03 10.71
C LEU A 27 -7.57 19.42 9.35
N ASN A 28 -8.77 20.01 9.37
CA ASN A 28 -9.43 20.50 8.16
C ASN A 28 -8.60 21.61 7.47
N LYS A 29 -8.02 22.53 8.27
CA LYS A 29 -7.14 23.60 7.74
C LYS A 29 -5.88 22.99 7.09
N ALA A 30 -5.23 22.04 7.75
CA ALA A 30 -4.07 21.34 7.19
C ALA A 30 -4.42 20.59 5.90
N ASN A 31 -5.56 19.86 5.88
CA ASN A 31 -6.02 19.16 4.68
C ASN A 31 -6.24 20.13 3.50
N LYS A 32 -6.89 21.28 3.73
CA LYS A 32 -7.09 22.31 2.71
C LYS A 32 -5.75 22.90 2.23
N PHE A 33 -4.84 23.19 3.16
CA PHE A 33 -3.52 23.73 2.84
C PHE A 33 -2.73 22.77 1.96
N TYR A 34 -2.59 21.51 2.35
CA TYR A 34 -1.82 20.54 1.53
C TYR A 34 -2.44 20.34 0.15
N LYS A 35 -3.78 20.32 0.05
CA LYS A 35 -4.44 20.26 -1.25
C LYS A 35 -4.18 21.49 -2.12
N SER A 36 -4.09 22.68 -1.54
CA SER A 36 -3.84 23.92 -2.29
C SER A 36 -2.43 23.99 -2.90
N ILE A 37 -1.49 23.21 -2.36
CA ILE A 37 -0.14 23.05 -2.90
C ILE A 37 0.05 21.72 -3.65
N SER A 38 -1.05 21.17 -4.17
CA SER A 38 -1.07 19.95 -5.01
C SER A 38 -0.57 18.67 -4.32
N MET A 39 -0.61 18.61 -3.00
CA MET A 39 -0.35 17.38 -2.26
C MET A 39 -1.64 16.56 -2.04
N ASN A 40 -1.46 15.27 -1.78
CA ASN A 40 -2.52 14.31 -1.49
C ASN A 40 -2.53 13.97 0.01
N PRO A 41 -3.26 14.72 0.86
CA PRO A 41 -3.28 14.46 2.29
C PRO A 41 -4.02 13.18 2.65
N ILE A 42 -3.39 12.38 3.52
CA ILE A 42 -3.91 11.15 4.10
C ILE A 42 -4.24 11.44 5.57
N MET A 43 -5.53 11.43 5.90
CA MET A 43 -5.99 11.74 7.27
C MET A 43 -5.86 10.51 8.16
N ILE A 44 -4.96 10.52 9.13
CA ILE A 44 -4.85 9.48 10.15
C ILE A 44 -5.83 9.78 11.28
N LYS A 45 -6.54 8.77 11.75
CA LYS A 45 -7.57 8.95 12.79
C LYS A 45 -6.98 9.21 14.17
N HIS A 46 -5.88 8.53 14.49
CA HIS A 46 -5.20 8.59 15.78
C HIS A 46 -3.71 8.48 15.55
N GLU A 47 -2.93 9.15 16.38
CA GLU A 47 -1.48 9.01 16.38
C GLU A 47 -1.08 7.55 16.70
N ILE A 48 -0.22 6.99 15.86
CA ILE A 48 0.36 5.67 16.06
C ILE A 48 1.87 5.75 15.80
N PRO A 49 2.70 4.97 16.50
CA PRO A 49 4.14 4.91 16.25
C PRO A 49 4.43 4.52 14.79
N GLY A 50 5.30 5.30 14.11
CA GLY A 50 5.68 5.07 12.72
C GLY A 50 4.58 5.40 11.70
N TYR A 51 3.48 6.02 12.11
CA TYR A 51 2.34 6.37 11.28
C TYR A 51 1.90 5.21 10.36
N LEU A 52 1.35 5.45 9.17
CA LEU A 52 0.96 4.36 8.26
C LEU A 52 2.11 3.97 7.34
N SER A 53 2.80 4.95 6.79
CA SER A 53 3.83 4.73 5.77
C SER A 53 5.05 4.02 6.34
N ASP A 54 5.60 4.55 7.43
CA ASP A 54 6.83 3.98 8.01
C ASP A 54 6.55 2.57 8.56
N ARG A 55 5.37 2.33 9.12
CA ARG A 55 5.00 0.97 9.55
C ARG A 55 4.96 -0.03 8.41
N LEU A 56 4.44 0.37 7.25
CA LEU A 56 4.37 -0.53 6.09
C LEU A 56 5.76 -0.74 5.48
N GLN A 57 6.55 0.32 5.37
CA GLN A 57 7.93 0.24 4.88
C GLN A 57 8.80 -0.59 5.82
N GLU A 58 8.67 -0.37 7.14
CA GLU A 58 9.42 -1.11 8.15
C GLU A 58 9.08 -2.60 8.16
N ALA A 59 7.82 -2.97 7.92
CA ALA A 59 7.44 -4.37 7.80
C ALA A 59 8.15 -5.06 6.64
N LEU A 60 8.20 -4.40 5.47
CA LEU A 60 8.90 -4.90 4.30
C LEU A 60 10.43 -4.94 4.53
N TRP A 61 10.97 -3.89 5.12
CA TRP A 61 12.40 -3.75 5.43
C TRP A 61 12.88 -4.84 6.38
N ARG A 62 12.17 -5.08 7.48
CA ARG A 62 12.50 -6.14 8.45
C ARG A 62 12.55 -7.51 7.81
N GLU A 63 11.58 -7.84 6.98
CA GLU A 63 11.56 -9.12 6.28
C GLU A 63 12.74 -9.22 5.31
N GLY A 64 13.05 -8.17 4.57
CA GLY A 64 14.23 -8.10 3.70
C GLY A 64 15.53 -8.34 4.47
N LEU A 65 15.69 -7.74 5.65
CA LEU A 65 16.88 -7.97 6.50
C LEU A 65 16.99 -9.43 6.95
N HIS A 66 15.89 -10.11 7.30
CA HIS A 66 15.91 -11.53 7.64
C HIS A 66 16.36 -12.37 6.45
N ILE A 67 15.81 -12.16 5.26
CA ILE A 67 16.14 -12.91 4.05
C ILE A 67 17.62 -12.75 3.70
N ILE A 68 18.17 -11.53 3.79
CA ILE A 68 19.61 -11.30 3.54
C ILE A 68 20.46 -11.95 4.61
N ASN A 69 20.12 -11.80 5.89
CA ASN A 69 20.87 -12.36 7.01
C ASN A 69 20.93 -13.91 6.95
N GLU A 70 19.87 -14.54 6.48
CA GLU A 70 19.76 -16.00 6.33
C GLU A 70 20.39 -16.49 5.01
N GLY A 71 20.85 -15.59 4.13
CA GLY A 71 21.56 -15.92 2.90
C GLY A 71 20.68 -16.44 1.77
N TYR A 72 19.36 -16.22 1.83
CA TYR A 72 18.43 -16.71 0.80
C TYR A 72 18.46 -15.90 -0.49
N ALA A 73 18.82 -14.62 -0.43
CA ALA A 73 18.86 -13.75 -1.58
C ALA A 73 19.89 -12.63 -1.40
N THR A 74 20.28 -11.98 -2.51
CA THR A 74 21.05 -10.73 -2.47
C THR A 74 20.12 -9.52 -2.38
N THR A 75 20.66 -8.35 -2.00
CA THR A 75 19.91 -7.08 -2.03
C THR A 75 19.32 -6.82 -3.42
N LYS A 76 20.10 -7.09 -4.47
CA LYS A 76 19.66 -6.94 -5.87
C LYS A 76 18.47 -7.84 -6.21
N ASP A 77 18.46 -9.08 -5.71
CA ASP A 77 17.34 -10.00 -5.98
C ASP A 77 16.07 -9.52 -5.29
N LEU A 78 16.19 -9.03 -4.05
CA LEU A 78 15.04 -8.48 -3.31
C LEU A 78 14.49 -7.21 -3.98
N ASP A 79 15.35 -6.29 -4.41
CA ASP A 79 14.92 -5.10 -5.14
C ASP A 79 14.19 -5.50 -6.43
N ARG A 80 14.74 -6.45 -7.20
CA ARG A 80 14.10 -6.95 -8.42
C ARG A 80 12.74 -7.60 -8.17
N VAL A 81 12.60 -8.37 -7.11
CA VAL A 81 11.29 -8.98 -6.75
C VAL A 81 10.23 -7.90 -6.55
N ILE A 82 10.59 -6.78 -5.91
CA ILE A 82 9.66 -5.65 -5.74
C ILE A 82 9.44 -4.91 -7.06
N GLU A 83 10.51 -4.55 -7.76
CA GLU A 83 10.47 -3.74 -8.98
C GLU A 83 9.72 -4.44 -10.13
N ASP A 84 9.98 -5.73 -10.35
CA ASP A 84 9.36 -6.52 -11.42
C ASP A 84 8.03 -7.16 -11.02
N GLY A 85 7.74 -7.20 -9.74
CA GLY A 85 6.56 -7.83 -9.15
C GLY A 85 5.55 -6.83 -8.58
N PRO A 86 5.33 -6.83 -7.26
CA PRO A 86 4.24 -6.07 -6.65
C PRO A 86 4.40 -4.55 -6.80
N GLY A 87 5.62 -4.03 -6.89
CA GLY A 87 5.87 -2.59 -7.02
C GLY A 87 5.24 -1.97 -8.26
N LEU A 88 5.18 -2.71 -9.39
CA LEU A 88 4.49 -2.24 -10.59
C LEU A 88 3.00 -1.98 -10.34
N ARG A 89 2.37 -2.75 -9.48
CA ARG A 89 0.94 -2.59 -9.14
C ARG A 89 0.73 -1.50 -8.10
N TRP A 90 1.67 -1.36 -7.15
CA TRP A 90 1.55 -0.44 -6.02
C TRP A 90 1.53 1.04 -6.43
N SER A 91 2.08 1.39 -7.58
CA SER A 91 1.99 2.75 -8.10
C SER A 91 0.58 3.15 -8.56
N LEU A 92 -0.31 2.17 -8.83
CA LEU A 92 -1.72 2.41 -9.19
C LEU A 92 -2.67 2.07 -8.04
N MET A 93 -2.41 0.96 -7.33
CA MET A 93 -3.30 0.44 -6.29
C MET A 93 -2.49 -0.21 -5.17
N GLY A 94 -2.87 0.08 -3.94
CA GLY A 94 -2.22 -0.52 -2.77
C GLY A 94 -2.56 -2.00 -2.60
N THR A 95 -1.97 -2.61 -1.57
CA THR A 95 -2.09 -4.05 -1.26
C THR A 95 -3.54 -4.51 -1.12
N PHE A 96 -4.40 -3.74 -0.45
CA PHE A 96 -5.79 -4.16 -0.21
C PHE A 96 -6.60 -4.28 -1.50
N LEU A 97 -6.46 -3.33 -2.42
CA LEU A 97 -7.17 -3.40 -3.69
C LEU A 97 -6.57 -4.48 -4.60
N THR A 98 -5.26 -4.69 -4.54
CA THR A 98 -4.60 -5.81 -5.24
C THR A 98 -5.17 -7.16 -4.80
N PHE A 99 -5.30 -7.38 -3.49
CA PHE A 99 -5.88 -8.62 -2.96
C PHE A 99 -7.40 -8.74 -3.21
N HIS A 100 -8.11 -7.61 -3.22
CA HIS A 100 -9.51 -7.62 -3.67
C HIS A 100 -9.65 -8.14 -5.10
N LEU A 101 -8.75 -7.75 -6.02
CA LEU A 101 -8.73 -8.27 -7.39
C LEU A 101 -8.37 -9.76 -7.45
N ALA A 102 -7.43 -10.22 -6.60
CA ALA A 102 -7.03 -11.63 -6.53
C ALA A 102 -8.20 -12.56 -6.13
N GLY A 103 -9.19 -12.05 -5.42
CA GLY A 103 -10.42 -12.79 -5.08
C GLY A 103 -11.42 -12.96 -6.24
N GLY A 104 -11.09 -12.52 -7.46
CA GLY A 104 -11.94 -12.64 -8.63
C GLY A 104 -13.30 -11.94 -8.48
N LYS A 105 -14.37 -12.53 -9.00
CA LYS A 105 -15.71 -11.92 -8.98
C LYS A 105 -16.24 -11.64 -7.57
N SER A 106 -15.88 -12.46 -6.58
CA SER A 106 -16.29 -12.30 -5.17
C SER A 106 -15.38 -11.37 -4.35
N GLY A 107 -14.28 -10.92 -4.93
CA GLY A 107 -13.41 -9.90 -4.35
C GLY A 107 -12.76 -10.32 -3.02
N MET A 108 -12.63 -9.37 -2.10
CA MET A 108 -11.91 -9.56 -0.82
C MET A 108 -12.49 -10.70 0.03
N LYS A 109 -13.80 -10.95 -0.03
CA LYS A 109 -14.41 -12.07 0.72
C LYS A 109 -13.77 -13.39 0.32
N HIS A 110 -13.76 -13.69 -0.98
CA HIS A 110 -13.18 -14.93 -1.51
C HIS A 110 -11.68 -15.01 -1.26
N MET A 111 -10.97 -13.89 -1.44
CA MET A 111 -9.54 -13.82 -1.10
C MET A 111 -9.26 -14.25 0.34
N LEU A 112 -10.04 -13.77 1.30
CA LEU A 112 -9.86 -14.10 2.72
C LEU A 112 -10.26 -15.55 3.04
N GLU A 113 -11.29 -16.08 2.38
CA GLU A 113 -11.70 -17.48 2.53
C GLU A 113 -10.63 -18.44 1.99
N GLN A 114 -10.07 -18.14 0.83
CA GLN A 114 -9.10 -19.00 0.15
C GLN A 114 -7.70 -18.90 0.72
N PHE A 115 -7.18 -17.68 0.91
CA PHE A 115 -5.80 -17.42 1.32
C PHE A 115 -5.62 -17.03 2.78
N GLY A 116 -6.72 -16.75 3.51
CA GLY A 116 -6.66 -16.45 4.94
C GLY A 116 -5.93 -17.51 5.77
N PRO A 117 -6.10 -18.82 5.52
CA PRO A 117 -5.35 -19.87 6.19
C PRO A 117 -3.82 -19.74 6.04
N ALA A 118 -3.33 -19.20 4.93
CA ALA A 118 -1.90 -18.98 4.69
C ALA A 118 -1.24 -17.98 5.67
N LEU A 119 -2.02 -17.13 6.33
CA LEU A 119 -1.53 -16.23 7.39
C LEU A 119 -0.97 -16.99 8.60
N LYS A 120 -1.26 -18.29 8.75
CA LYS A 120 -0.71 -19.15 9.80
C LYS A 120 0.65 -19.76 9.43
N LEU A 121 1.04 -19.65 8.16
CA LEU A 121 2.31 -20.21 7.69
C LEU A 121 3.48 -19.31 8.09
N PRO A 122 4.65 -19.90 8.40
CA PRO A 122 5.82 -19.14 8.84
C PRO A 122 6.57 -18.47 7.68
N TRP A 123 5.83 -17.77 6.80
CA TRP A 123 6.43 -17.10 5.63
C TRP A 123 7.09 -15.77 5.96
N THR A 124 6.75 -15.18 7.12
CA THR A 124 7.34 -13.93 7.60
C THR A 124 7.69 -14.03 9.08
N LYS A 125 8.56 -13.16 9.55
CA LYS A 125 8.87 -13.00 10.98
C LYS A 125 7.83 -12.14 11.72
N LEU A 126 6.87 -11.56 10.99
CA LEU A 126 5.78 -10.76 11.56
C LEU A 126 4.68 -11.66 12.12
N LYS A 127 4.18 -11.31 13.32
CA LYS A 127 3.03 -12.02 13.91
C LYS A 127 1.75 -11.66 13.15
N ALA A 128 1.10 -12.66 12.55
CA ALA A 128 -0.15 -12.47 11.84
C ALA A 128 -1.30 -12.07 12.80
N PRO A 129 -2.20 -11.13 12.40
CA PRO A 129 -3.39 -10.83 13.17
C PRO A 129 -4.44 -11.95 13.05
N LYS A 130 -5.28 -12.13 14.08
CA LYS A 130 -6.44 -12.99 13.99
C LYS A 130 -7.49 -12.39 13.04
N LEU A 131 -7.93 -13.17 12.04
CA LEU A 131 -9.02 -12.78 11.13
C LEU A 131 -10.37 -12.88 11.87
N SER A 132 -10.70 -11.86 12.66
CA SER A 132 -12.00 -11.75 13.31
C SER A 132 -13.08 -11.29 12.33
N ASN A 133 -14.36 -11.60 12.58
CA ASN A 133 -15.49 -11.11 11.77
C ASN A 133 -15.47 -9.59 11.64
N LYS A 134 -15.06 -8.88 12.68
CA LYS A 134 -14.89 -7.41 12.65
C LYS A 134 -13.80 -6.98 11.66
N LEU A 135 -12.66 -7.67 11.61
CA LEU A 135 -11.58 -7.37 10.67
C LEU A 135 -12.00 -7.66 9.24
N ILE A 136 -12.59 -8.83 8.99
CA ILE A 136 -13.12 -9.23 7.66
C ILE A 136 -14.12 -8.19 7.14
N LYS A 137 -15.11 -7.81 7.97
CA LYS A 137 -16.08 -6.77 7.61
C LYS A 137 -15.41 -5.45 7.21
N ARG A 138 -14.45 -4.98 8.00
CA ARG A 138 -13.70 -3.75 7.70
C ARG A 138 -12.95 -3.81 6.38
N LEU A 139 -12.32 -4.96 6.07
CA LEU A 139 -11.58 -5.15 4.80
C LEU A 139 -12.53 -5.15 3.61
N VAL A 140 -13.62 -5.93 3.67
CA VAL A 140 -14.62 -6.02 2.59
C VAL A 140 -15.28 -4.66 2.33
N GLU A 141 -15.76 -3.98 3.36
CA GLU A 141 -16.39 -2.66 3.22
C GLU A 141 -15.41 -1.59 2.73
N GLY A 142 -14.18 -1.62 3.23
CA GLY A 142 -13.11 -0.69 2.85
C GLY A 142 -12.74 -0.83 1.38
N THR A 143 -12.50 -2.04 0.90
CA THR A 143 -12.13 -2.31 -0.51
C THR A 143 -13.30 -2.03 -1.46
N LYS A 144 -14.55 -2.30 -1.04
CA LYS A 144 -15.75 -1.92 -1.80
C LYS A 144 -15.84 -0.39 -1.98
N LYS A 145 -15.56 0.40 -0.94
CA LYS A 145 -15.49 1.87 -1.03
C LYS A 145 -14.36 2.34 -1.95
N GLN A 146 -13.16 1.74 -1.84
CA GLN A 146 -12.02 2.07 -2.70
C GLN A 146 -12.32 1.83 -4.17
N SER A 147 -12.98 0.73 -4.49
CA SER A 147 -13.37 0.38 -5.87
C SER A 147 -14.42 1.33 -6.45
N LYS A 148 -15.04 2.21 -5.63
CA LYS A 148 -16.13 3.13 -6.05
C LYS A 148 -17.23 2.41 -6.83
N GLY A 149 -17.60 1.21 -6.40
CA GLY A 149 -18.59 0.38 -7.07
C GLY A 149 -18.16 -0.20 -8.41
N LYS A 150 -16.90 0.00 -8.84
CA LYS A 150 -16.41 -0.64 -10.05
C LYS A 150 -16.25 -2.13 -9.82
N SER A 151 -16.62 -2.92 -10.84
CA SER A 151 -16.38 -4.37 -10.81
C SER A 151 -14.88 -4.68 -10.80
N VAL A 152 -14.52 -5.85 -10.29
CA VAL A 152 -13.14 -6.35 -10.32
C VAL A 152 -12.59 -6.34 -11.74
N LEU A 153 -13.38 -6.76 -12.73
CA LEU A 153 -12.99 -6.74 -14.14
C LEU A 153 -12.64 -5.32 -14.62
N LYS A 154 -13.46 -4.32 -14.29
CA LYS A 154 -13.19 -2.93 -14.70
C LYS A 154 -11.90 -2.39 -14.07
N ILE A 155 -11.63 -2.70 -12.79
CA ILE A 155 -10.40 -2.29 -12.11
C ILE A 155 -9.19 -3.03 -12.71
N SER A 156 -9.33 -4.32 -13.02
CA SER A 156 -8.28 -5.10 -13.68
C SER A 156 -7.88 -4.51 -15.02
N ASN A 157 -8.83 -4.12 -15.85
CA ASN A 157 -8.56 -3.51 -17.16
C ASN A 157 -7.81 -2.18 -17.02
N ILE A 158 -8.20 -1.33 -16.05
CA ILE A 158 -7.50 -0.07 -15.77
C ILE A 158 -6.06 -0.34 -15.32
N ARG A 159 -5.86 -1.30 -14.43
CA ARG A 159 -4.53 -1.74 -13.97
C ARG A 159 -3.68 -2.20 -15.16
N ASP A 160 -4.23 -3.05 -16.01
CA ASP A 160 -3.49 -3.65 -17.12
C ASP A 160 -3.05 -2.59 -18.13
N GLU A 161 -3.94 -1.65 -18.48
CA GLU A 161 -3.60 -0.48 -19.32
C GLU A 161 -2.47 0.37 -18.69
N TYR A 162 -2.59 0.65 -17.39
CA TYR A 162 -1.58 1.40 -16.66
C TYR A 162 -0.22 0.69 -16.64
N LEU A 163 -0.20 -0.61 -16.35
CA LEU A 163 1.04 -1.39 -16.30
C LEU A 163 1.75 -1.45 -17.65
N VAL A 164 1.00 -1.56 -18.76
CA VAL A 164 1.58 -1.51 -20.11
C VAL A 164 2.29 -0.17 -20.36
N LYS A 165 1.65 0.96 -19.98
CA LYS A 165 2.24 2.29 -20.11
C LYS A 165 3.45 2.47 -19.19
N LEU A 166 3.34 2.02 -17.94
CA LEU A 166 4.43 2.11 -16.96
C LEU A 166 5.66 1.32 -17.38
N GLN A 167 5.49 0.10 -17.89
CA GLN A 167 6.61 -0.71 -18.37
C GLN A 167 7.33 -0.07 -19.56
N LYS A 168 6.59 0.57 -20.48
CA LYS A 168 7.20 1.34 -21.58
C LYS A 168 8.05 2.51 -21.05
N LEU A 169 7.51 3.25 -20.09
CA LEU A 169 8.21 4.34 -19.43
C LEU A 169 9.46 3.84 -18.69
N ARG A 170 9.33 2.79 -17.89
CA ARG A 170 10.44 2.19 -17.15
C ARG A 170 11.60 1.80 -18.06
N LYS A 171 11.35 1.10 -19.18
CA LYS A 171 12.39 0.72 -20.14
C LYS A 171 13.18 1.90 -20.70
N GLN A 172 12.55 3.07 -20.87
CA GLN A 172 13.24 4.28 -21.32
C GLN A 172 14.23 4.79 -20.27
N TYR A 173 13.89 4.68 -18.98
CA TYR A 173 14.74 5.17 -17.88
C TYR A 173 15.81 4.18 -17.44
N GLU A 174 15.58 2.88 -17.52
CA GLU A 174 16.58 1.85 -17.23
C GLU A 174 17.83 1.98 -18.13
N ARG A 175 17.63 2.40 -19.39
CA ARG A 175 18.77 2.66 -20.32
C ARG A 175 19.63 3.84 -19.89
N LYS A 176 19.10 4.76 -19.09
CA LYS A 176 19.83 5.92 -18.57
C LYS A 176 20.56 5.64 -17.26
N LEU A 177 20.21 4.54 -16.57
CA LEU A 177 20.85 4.11 -15.34
C LEU A 177 22.00 3.10 -15.57
N ARG A 178 22.14 2.60 -16.78
CA ARG A 178 23.23 1.73 -17.24
C ARG A 178 24.24 2.51 -18.06
#